data_7285cfbda164cd78d969363c19d3dc9f
#
_entry.id   7285cfbda164cd78d969363c19d3dc9f
#
_cell.length_a   1.000
_cell.length_b   1.000
_cell.length_c   1.000
_cell.angle_alpha   90.00
_cell.angle_beta   90.00
_cell.angle_gamma   90.00
#
_symmetry.space_group_name_H-M   'P 1'
#
loop_
_entity.id
_entity.type
_entity.pdbx_description
1 polymer ?
#
loop_
_entity_poly.entity_id
_entity_poly.type
_entity_poly.pdbx_seq_one_letter_code
_entity_poly.pdbx_strand_id
1 'polypeptide(L)'
;RLIRSMSYEIDQIDKAVLELIAKHESGSLGYYAVYPGLRNEEITQMTCAQLLRYMKNRTDSGVRSSACGKYQFIRVSLSDTINTAGIDPRSTLYSEEVQDFLILTRLKRYRKHNDWKSGKLPTDKYMIKLAQEFASMPVPYAMKGASRQLNKGQSYYAGDGLNSAHHDPDTLYTQLEDIKAGGTGEITSVDVTPA
;
A
#
# COMPACT_ATOMS: atom_id res chain seq x y z
N ARG A 1 -5.17 -18.04 -26.80
CA ARG A 1 -4.25 -17.82 -25.65
C ARG A 1 -4.94 -18.28 -24.37
N LEU A 2 -4.36 -19.25 -23.69
CA LEU A 2 -4.90 -19.71 -22.40
C LEU A 2 -4.73 -18.60 -21.35
N ILE A 3 -5.84 -18.20 -20.71
CA ILE A 3 -5.79 -17.31 -19.55
C ILE A 3 -5.32 -18.15 -18.38
N ARG A 4 -4.20 -17.77 -17.79
CA ARG A 4 -3.65 -18.45 -16.64
C ARG A 4 -4.47 -18.07 -15.39
N SER A 5 -5.03 -19.08 -14.72
CA SER A 5 -5.67 -18.89 -13.42
C SER A 5 -4.64 -18.31 -12.42
N MET A 6 -5.04 -17.28 -11.69
CA MET A 6 -4.19 -16.61 -10.72
C MET A 6 -4.98 -16.31 -9.45
N SER A 7 -4.41 -16.68 -8.31
CA SER A 7 -5.00 -16.41 -7.00
C SER A 7 -3.93 -16.10 -5.97
N TYR A 8 -4.30 -15.49 -4.86
CA TYR A 8 -3.43 -15.27 -3.72
C TYR A 8 -4.13 -15.60 -2.41
N GLU A 9 -3.34 -15.87 -1.39
CA GLU A 9 -3.84 -16.14 -0.04
C GLU A 9 -3.70 -14.90 0.83
N ILE A 10 -4.72 -14.67 1.65
CA ILE A 10 -4.75 -13.57 2.61
C ILE A 10 -5.35 -14.07 3.91
N ASP A 11 -4.67 -13.81 5.02
CA ASP A 11 -5.17 -14.14 6.36
C ASP A 11 -5.76 -12.93 7.08
N GLN A 12 -6.25 -13.11 8.29
CA GLN A 12 -6.86 -12.03 9.06
C GLN A 12 -5.86 -10.95 9.48
N ILE A 13 -4.61 -11.32 9.75
CA ILE A 13 -3.55 -10.35 10.06
C ILE A 13 -3.29 -9.47 8.82
N ASP A 14 -3.14 -10.09 7.66
CA ASP A 14 -2.97 -9.36 6.40
C ASP A 14 -4.11 -8.36 6.18
N LYS A 15 -5.36 -8.82 6.28
CA LYS A 15 -6.55 -7.97 6.10
C LYS A 15 -6.55 -6.78 7.06
N ALA A 16 -6.27 -7.03 8.34
CA ALA A 16 -6.27 -5.99 9.36
C ALA A 16 -5.17 -4.94 9.12
N VAL A 17 -3.97 -5.37 8.70
CA VAL A 17 -2.89 -4.45 8.32
C VAL A 17 -3.30 -3.62 7.11
N LEU A 18 -3.89 -4.22 6.08
CA LEU A 18 -4.35 -3.50 4.89
C LEU A 18 -5.42 -2.47 5.23
N GLU A 19 -6.36 -2.78 6.10
CA GLU A 19 -7.38 -1.82 6.55
C GLU A 19 -6.78 -0.66 7.36
N LEU A 20 -5.79 -0.95 8.21
CA LEU A 20 -5.06 0.08 8.96
C LEU A 20 -4.33 1.03 8.01
N ILE A 21 -3.64 0.52 7.00
CA ILE A 21 -2.97 1.32 5.97
C ILE A 21 -3.99 2.17 5.21
N ALA A 22 -5.08 1.57 4.75
CA ALA A 22 -6.12 2.25 3.98
C ALA A 22 -6.74 3.41 4.74
N LYS A 23 -6.95 3.26 6.04
CA LYS A 23 -7.50 4.31 6.90
C LYS A 23 -6.66 5.59 6.84
N HIS A 24 -5.33 5.46 6.71
CA HIS A 24 -4.41 6.58 6.64
C HIS A 24 -4.14 7.08 5.22
N GLU A 25 -4.25 6.20 4.22
CA GLU A 25 -3.97 6.55 2.82
C GLU A 25 -5.19 7.11 2.09
N SER A 26 -6.28 6.36 2.01
CA SER A 26 -7.46 6.73 1.23
C SER A 26 -8.67 7.12 2.08
N GLY A 27 -8.70 6.72 3.36
CA GLY A 27 -9.85 6.96 4.23
C GLY A 27 -11.14 6.37 3.68
N SER A 28 -12.23 7.13 3.71
CA SER A 28 -13.53 6.69 3.23
C SER A 28 -13.65 6.52 1.71
N LEU A 29 -12.72 7.08 0.93
CA LEU A 29 -12.72 6.94 -0.53
C LEU A 29 -12.31 5.53 -0.96
N GLY A 30 -11.45 4.86 -0.19
CA GLY A 30 -11.05 3.48 -0.43
C GLY A 30 -10.47 3.23 -1.82
N TYR A 31 -10.96 2.18 -2.48
CA TYR A 31 -10.48 1.75 -3.80
C TYR A 31 -10.62 2.79 -4.91
N TYR A 32 -11.45 3.80 -4.71
CA TYR A 32 -11.76 4.84 -5.71
C TYR A 32 -10.97 6.13 -5.51
N ALA A 33 -10.07 6.17 -4.53
CA ALA A 33 -9.33 7.36 -4.19
C ALA A 33 -8.31 7.74 -5.26
N VAL A 34 -8.31 9.02 -5.63
CA VAL A 34 -7.32 9.60 -6.55
C VAL A 34 -6.81 10.89 -5.92
N TYR A 35 -5.47 11.05 -5.84
CA TYR A 35 -4.87 12.26 -5.31
C TYR A 35 -5.37 13.51 -6.08
N PRO A 36 -5.72 14.62 -5.43
CA PRO A 36 -5.66 14.94 -4.00
C PRO A 36 -7.01 14.78 -3.28
N GLY A 37 -7.40 13.56 -2.95
CA GLY A 37 -8.64 13.30 -2.20
C GLY A 37 -9.90 13.34 -3.07
N LEU A 38 -9.79 12.97 -4.33
CA LEU A 38 -10.90 12.90 -5.29
C LEU A 38 -11.41 11.45 -5.38
N ARG A 39 -12.69 11.31 -5.73
CA ARG A 39 -13.31 10.02 -6.02
C ARG A 39 -13.39 9.80 -7.53
N ASN A 40 -12.87 8.67 -8.01
CA ASN A 40 -13.03 8.23 -9.40
C ASN A 40 -13.28 6.73 -9.45
N GLU A 41 -14.53 6.33 -9.65
CA GLU A 41 -14.92 4.92 -9.71
C GLU A 41 -14.40 4.20 -10.96
N GLU A 42 -14.08 4.96 -12.02
CA GLU A 42 -13.59 4.39 -13.27
C GLU A 42 -12.23 3.70 -13.13
N ILE A 43 -11.41 4.07 -12.14
CA ILE A 43 -10.08 3.47 -11.98
C ILE A 43 -10.13 1.97 -11.73
N THR A 44 -11.18 1.45 -11.12
CA THR A 44 -11.36 0.01 -10.90
C THR A 44 -11.80 -0.74 -12.15
N GLN A 45 -12.24 -0.03 -13.17
CA GLN A 45 -12.62 -0.57 -14.47
C GLN A 45 -11.53 -0.42 -15.54
N MET A 46 -10.44 0.28 -15.21
CA MET A 46 -9.28 0.38 -16.07
C MET A 46 -8.41 -0.87 -15.95
N THR A 47 -7.82 -1.30 -17.07
CA THR A 47 -6.70 -2.23 -16.98
C THR A 47 -5.52 -1.54 -16.26
N CYS A 48 -4.62 -2.31 -15.69
CA CYS A 48 -3.43 -1.74 -15.05
C CYS A 48 -2.62 -0.86 -16.03
N ALA A 49 -2.54 -1.25 -17.31
CA ALA A 49 -1.88 -0.46 -18.34
C ALA A 49 -2.60 0.88 -18.59
N GLN A 50 -3.93 0.88 -18.65
CA GLN A 50 -4.73 2.10 -18.78
C GLN A 50 -4.57 3.01 -17.57
N LEU A 51 -4.55 2.43 -16.37
CA LEU A 51 -4.35 3.18 -15.13
C LEU A 51 -2.98 3.86 -15.11
N LEU A 52 -1.91 3.14 -15.44
CA LEU A 52 -0.56 3.73 -15.50
C LEU A 52 -0.49 4.93 -16.45
N ARG A 53 -1.17 4.85 -17.58
CA ARG A 53 -1.29 5.97 -18.53
C ARG A 53 -2.09 7.13 -17.94
N TYR A 54 -3.22 6.84 -17.31
CA TYR A 54 -4.04 7.83 -16.60
C TYR A 54 -3.21 8.57 -15.54
N MET A 55 -2.46 7.84 -14.72
CA MET A 55 -1.59 8.42 -13.69
C MET A 55 -0.52 9.33 -14.30
N LYS A 56 0.12 8.89 -15.38
CA LYS A 56 1.11 9.71 -16.10
C LYS A 56 0.50 11.00 -16.66
N ASN A 57 -0.66 10.89 -17.29
CA ASN A 57 -1.34 12.05 -17.87
C ASN A 57 -1.69 13.11 -16.81
N ARG A 58 -2.09 12.66 -15.62
CA ARG A 58 -2.40 13.57 -14.51
C ARG A 58 -1.16 14.33 -14.03
N THR A 59 -0.03 13.67 -13.83
CA THR A 59 1.20 14.34 -13.42
C THR A 59 1.77 15.22 -14.52
N ASP A 60 1.67 14.81 -15.78
CA ASP A 60 2.07 15.63 -16.94
C ASP A 60 1.20 16.90 -17.04
N SER A 61 -0.05 16.86 -16.58
CA SER A 61 -0.94 18.03 -16.55
C SER A 61 -0.76 18.92 -15.30
N GLY A 62 0.18 18.60 -14.43
CA GLY A 62 0.54 19.42 -13.27
C GLY A 62 0.03 18.94 -11.92
N VAL A 63 -0.64 17.77 -11.85
CA VAL A 63 -1.01 17.19 -10.56
C VAL A 63 0.24 16.70 -9.82
N ARG A 64 0.38 17.08 -8.55
CA ARG A 64 1.63 16.86 -7.78
C ARG A 64 1.94 15.41 -7.46
N SER A 65 0.95 14.53 -7.43
CA SER A 65 1.14 13.11 -7.15
C SER A 65 0.27 12.26 -8.08
N SER A 66 0.79 11.11 -8.49
CA SER A 66 0.05 10.13 -9.28
C SER A 66 -0.78 9.16 -8.44
N ALA A 67 -0.82 9.30 -7.11
CA ALA A 67 -1.41 8.32 -6.20
C ALA A 67 -2.85 7.96 -6.55
N CYS A 68 -3.13 6.66 -6.63
CA CYS A 68 -4.44 6.09 -6.96
C CYS A 68 -4.74 4.83 -6.14
N GLY A 69 -6.02 4.66 -5.79
CA GLY A 69 -6.57 3.47 -5.17
C GLY A 69 -6.53 3.49 -3.65
N LYS A 70 -6.93 2.37 -3.07
CA LYS A 70 -7.10 2.22 -1.62
C LYS A 70 -5.81 2.47 -0.84
N TYR A 71 -4.68 2.08 -1.41
CA TYR A 71 -3.37 2.17 -0.77
C TYR A 71 -2.49 3.27 -1.36
N GLN A 72 -3.06 4.12 -2.22
CA GLN A 72 -2.41 5.29 -2.81
C GLN A 72 -1.07 4.95 -3.50
N PHE A 73 -1.06 3.91 -4.33
CA PHE A 73 0.10 3.63 -5.19
C PHE A 73 0.45 4.83 -6.04
N ILE A 74 1.71 5.21 -6.05
CA ILE A 74 2.26 6.12 -7.06
C ILE A 74 2.68 5.31 -8.30
N ARG A 75 2.77 5.94 -9.46
CA ARG A 75 2.97 5.28 -10.74
C ARG A 75 4.21 4.36 -10.78
N VAL A 76 5.34 4.84 -10.29
CA VAL A 76 6.60 4.08 -10.32
C VAL A 76 6.48 2.81 -9.47
N SER A 77 5.97 2.93 -8.25
CA SER A 77 5.77 1.78 -7.35
C SER A 77 4.74 0.80 -7.88
N LEU A 78 3.67 1.30 -8.50
CA LEU A 78 2.65 0.46 -9.10
C LEU A 78 3.21 -0.35 -10.28
N SER A 79 3.93 0.30 -11.18
CA SER A 79 4.56 -0.36 -12.34
C SER A 79 5.52 -1.46 -11.90
N ASP A 80 6.38 -1.19 -10.93
CA ASP A 80 7.30 -2.16 -10.37
C ASP A 80 6.55 -3.35 -9.74
N THR A 81 5.49 -3.08 -8.98
CA THR A 81 4.73 -4.11 -8.28
C THR A 81 3.94 -4.99 -9.26
N ILE A 82 3.35 -4.42 -10.30
CA ILE A 82 2.69 -5.17 -11.37
C ILE A 82 3.67 -6.18 -11.99
N ASN A 83 4.87 -5.72 -12.33
CA ASN A 83 5.90 -6.57 -12.90
C ASN A 83 6.33 -7.67 -11.92
N THR A 84 6.57 -7.32 -10.67
CA THR A 84 6.96 -8.26 -9.61
C THR A 84 5.89 -9.30 -9.32
N ALA A 85 4.62 -8.90 -9.34
CA ALA A 85 3.47 -9.79 -9.12
C ALA A 85 3.21 -10.74 -10.30
N GLY A 86 3.82 -10.48 -11.45
CA GLY A 86 3.66 -11.33 -12.64
C GLY A 86 2.30 -11.24 -13.30
N ILE A 87 1.55 -10.16 -13.09
CA ILE A 87 0.27 -9.95 -13.76
C ILE A 87 0.45 -9.27 -15.12
N ASP A 88 -0.42 -9.60 -16.07
CA ASP A 88 -0.44 -8.93 -17.37
C ASP A 88 -1.19 -7.59 -17.25
N PRO A 89 -0.52 -6.44 -17.37
CA PRO A 89 -1.17 -5.15 -17.19
C PRO A 89 -2.21 -4.81 -18.26
N ARG A 90 -2.17 -5.46 -19.40
CA ARG A 90 -3.08 -5.19 -20.53
C ARG A 90 -4.44 -5.88 -20.36
N SER A 91 -4.49 -6.97 -19.59
CA SER A 91 -5.70 -7.77 -19.42
C SER A 91 -6.21 -7.83 -17.98
N THR A 92 -5.48 -7.27 -17.01
CA THR A 92 -5.84 -7.28 -15.59
C THR A 92 -6.39 -5.91 -15.20
N LEU A 93 -7.63 -5.88 -14.69
CA LEU A 93 -8.24 -4.65 -14.19
C LEU A 93 -7.62 -4.28 -12.83
N TYR A 94 -7.57 -2.98 -12.55
CA TYR A 94 -7.20 -2.45 -11.23
C TYR A 94 -8.38 -2.57 -10.26
N SER A 95 -8.95 -3.77 -10.16
CA SER A 95 -10.07 -4.10 -9.30
C SER A 95 -9.70 -4.03 -7.82
N GLU A 96 -10.71 -4.10 -6.95
CA GLU A 96 -10.49 -4.13 -5.50
C GLU A 96 -9.55 -5.26 -5.11
N GLU A 97 -9.80 -6.47 -5.63
CA GLU A 97 -8.99 -7.66 -5.34
C GLU A 97 -7.55 -7.52 -5.85
N VAL A 98 -7.37 -6.91 -7.01
CA VAL A 98 -6.04 -6.65 -7.58
C VAL A 98 -5.29 -5.60 -6.79
N GLN A 99 -5.97 -4.55 -6.31
CA GLN A 99 -5.36 -3.55 -5.44
C GLN A 99 -4.81 -4.19 -4.15
N ASP A 100 -5.61 -5.05 -3.50
CA ASP A 100 -5.19 -5.78 -2.30
C ASP A 100 -4.02 -6.71 -2.58
N PHE A 101 -4.09 -7.46 -3.68
CA PHE A 101 -3.02 -8.36 -4.11
C PHE A 101 -1.70 -7.62 -4.33
N LEU A 102 -1.75 -6.50 -5.03
CA LEU A 102 -0.55 -5.73 -5.36
C LEU A 102 0.11 -5.16 -4.10
N ILE A 103 -0.66 -4.56 -3.20
CA ILE A 103 -0.05 -4.01 -1.98
C ILE A 103 0.50 -5.11 -1.07
N LEU A 104 -0.21 -6.22 -0.92
CA LEU A 104 0.27 -7.35 -0.12
C LEU A 104 1.55 -7.94 -0.70
N THR A 105 1.64 -8.09 -2.03
CA THR A 105 2.85 -8.51 -2.75
C THR A 105 4.02 -7.59 -2.42
N ARG A 106 3.79 -6.27 -2.47
CA ARG A 106 4.82 -5.28 -2.17
C ARG A 106 5.29 -5.33 -0.71
N LEU A 107 4.36 -5.43 0.23
CA LEU A 107 4.70 -5.54 1.66
C LEU A 107 5.52 -6.79 1.97
N LYS A 108 5.15 -7.92 1.38
CA LYS A 108 5.88 -9.19 1.56
C LYS A 108 7.28 -9.12 0.95
N ARG A 109 7.40 -8.56 -0.25
CA ARG A 109 8.67 -8.54 -0.98
C ARG A 109 9.65 -7.50 -0.44
N TYR A 110 9.19 -6.28 -0.16
CA TYR A 110 10.08 -5.16 0.14
C TYR A 110 10.04 -4.69 1.59
N ARG A 111 8.97 -5.02 2.33
CA ARG A 111 8.73 -4.47 3.66
C ARG A 111 8.74 -5.50 4.79
N LYS A 112 9.20 -6.70 4.49
CA LYS A 112 9.38 -7.80 5.47
C LYS A 112 8.12 -8.13 6.27
N HIS A 113 6.96 -8.04 5.62
CA HIS A 113 5.66 -8.28 6.24
C HIS A 113 5.57 -9.66 6.89
N ASN A 114 6.01 -10.71 6.19
CA ASN A 114 5.98 -12.07 6.73
C ASN A 114 6.95 -12.27 7.91
N ASP A 115 8.10 -11.60 7.89
CA ASP A 115 9.03 -11.65 9.02
C ASP A 115 8.43 -11.01 10.28
N TRP A 116 7.69 -9.90 10.11
CA TRP A 116 6.95 -9.30 11.22
C TRP A 116 5.83 -10.23 11.73
N LYS A 117 5.03 -10.82 10.85
CA LYS A 117 3.97 -11.76 11.21
C LYS A 117 4.50 -12.96 12.01
N SER A 118 5.66 -13.48 11.63
CA SER A 118 6.30 -14.63 12.28
C SER A 118 7.08 -14.29 13.56
N GLY A 119 7.19 -13.01 13.90
CA GLY A 119 7.95 -12.55 15.07
C GLY A 119 9.45 -12.37 14.84
N LYS A 120 9.95 -12.59 13.61
CA LYS A 120 11.37 -12.38 13.27
C LYS A 120 11.75 -10.92 13.21
N LEU A 121 10.82 -10.04 12.85
CA LEU A 121 11.01 -8.60 12.81
C LEU A 121 10.16 -7.95 13.90
N PRO A 122 10.77 -7.18 14.84
CA PRO A 122 10.02 -6.45 15.85
C PRO A 122 9.09 -5.39 15.26
N THR A 123 8.01 -5.07 15.95
CA THR A 123 6.98 -4.14 15.46
C THR A 123 7.52 -2.74 15.20
N ASP A 124 8.41 -2.22 16.04
CA ASP A 124 9.05 -0.90 15.79
C ASP A 124 9.84 -0.88 14.47
N LYS A 125 10.51 -1.97 14.13
CA LYS A 125 11.23 -2.12 12.86
C LYS A 125 10.27 -2.25 11.68
N TYR A 126 9.15 -2.96 11.87
CA TYR A 126 8.10 -3.04 10.85
C TYR A 126 7.45 -1.66 10.59
N MET A 127 7.26 -0.85 11.65
CA MET A 127 6.78 0.53 11.50
C MET A 127 7.70 1.37 10.60
N ILE A 128 9.01 1.20 10.71
CA ILE A 128 9.96 1.87 9.81
C ILE A 128 9.74 1.41 8.36
N LYS A 129 9.53 0.11 8.14
CA LYS A 129 9.22 -0.43 6.81
C LYS A 129 7.92 0.15 6.24
N LEU A 130 6.89 0.28 7.07
CA LEU A 130 5.63 0.91 6.66
C LEU A 130 5.84 2.40 6.36
N ALA A 131 6.64 3.11 7.17
CA ALA A 131 6.96 4.52 6.94
C ALA A 131 7.75 4.74 5.64
N GLN A 132 8.60 3.79 5.25
CA GLN A 132 9.30 3.80 3.97
C GLN A 132 8.37 3.59 2.77
N GLU A 133 7.25 2.88 2.96
CA GLU A 133 6.27 2.64 1.92
C GLU A 133 5.21 3.74 1.86
N PHE A 134 4.74 4.22 3.00
CA PHE A 134 3.61 5.14 3.11
C PHE A 134 4.00 6.41 3.85
N ALA A 135 3.98 7.53 3.14
CA ALA A 135 4.35 8.83 3.72
C ALA A 135 3.45 9.26 4.90
N SER A 136 2.23 8.74 4.98
CA SER A 136 1.31 8.99 6.09
C SER A 136 1.67 8.27 7.39
N MET A 137 2.53 7.26 7.32
CA MET A 137 2.94 6.46 8.48
C MET A 137 4.10 7.10 9.23
N PRO A 138 4.02 7.21 10.57
CA PRO A 138 5.04 7.87 11.39
C PRO A 138 6.21 6.94 11.67
N VAL A 139 7.40 7.52 11.83
CA VAL A 139 8.55 6.77 12.38
C VAL A 139 8.40 6.59 13.90
N PRO A 140 8.83 5.44 14.44
CA PRO A 140 8.58 5.10 15.85
C PRO A 140 9.47 5.87 16.85
N TYR A 141 10.59 6.42 16.41
CA TYR A 141 11.55 7.17 17.24
C TYR A 141 12.40 8.08 16.35
N ALA A 142 13.23 8.92 16.98
CA ALA A 142 14.15 9.78 16.25
C ALA A 142 15.13 8.94 15.42
N MET A 143 15.25 9.24 14.14
CA MET A 143 16.09 8.50 13.20
C MET A 143 16.39 9.31 11.94
N LYS A 144 17.33 8.85 11.14
CA LYS A 144 17.58 9.42 9.82
C LYS A 144 16.50 8.96 8.85
N GLY A 145 15.82 9.91 8.19
CA GLY A 145 14.85 9.66 7.14
C GLY A 145 15.46 9.69 5.75
N ALA A 146 14.61 9.89 4.74
CA ALA A 146 15.02 9.94 3.33
C ALA A 146 15.97 11.10 3.04
N SER A 147 15.73 12.28 3.63
CA SER A 147 16.50 13.52 3.35
C SER A 147 17.08 14.21 4.57
N ARG A 148 16.62 13.91 5.77
CA ARG A 148 17.08 14.59 7.01
C ARG A 148 16.89 13.74 8.24
N GLN A 149 17.44 14.23 9.38
CA GLN A 149 17.17 13.68 10.70
C GLN A 149 15.70 13.94 11.08
N LEU A 150 15.03 12.92 11.60
CA LEU A 150 13.63 12.94 11.99
C LEU A 150 13.47 12.89 13.50
N ASN A 151 12.39 13.51 13.97
CA ASN A 151 11.87 13.29 15.32
C ASN A 151 10.84 12.16 15.29
N LYS A 152 10.60 11.55 16.45
CA LYS A 152 9.53 10.57 16.65
C LYS A 152 8.19 11.11 16.11
N GLY A 153 7.50 10.30 15.33
CA GLY A 153 6.16 10.62 14.77
C GLY A 153 6.16 11.34 13.44
N GLN A 154 7.32 11.74 12.93
CA GLN A 154 7.39 12.37 11.61
C GLN A 154 7.27 11.34 10.48
N SER A 155 6.89 11.82 9.29
CA SER A 155 6.98 11.04 8.07
C SER A 155 8.44 10.72 7.74
N TYR A 156 8.70 9.53 7.20
CA TYR A 156 10.03 9.16 6.68
C TYR A 156 10.52 10.13 5.60
N TYR A 157 9.59 10.75 4.87
CA TYR A 157 9.84 11.70 3.79
C TYR A 157 9.68 13.16 4.22
N ALA A 158 9.63 13.44 5.51
CA ALA A 158 9.54 14.81 6.01
C ALA A 158 10.67 15.69 5.45
N GLY A 159 10.32 16.90 5.01
CA GLY A 159 11.24 17.84 4.36
C GLY A 159 11.11 17.94 2.85
N ASP A 160 10.30 17.10 2.20
CA ASP A 160 10.06 17.16 0.76
C ASP A 160 8.99 18.20 0.36
N GLY A 161 8.34 18.85 1.34
CA GLY A 161 7.30 19.85 1.12
C GLY A 161 5.95 19.30 0.70
N LEU A 162 5.80 17.97 0.61
CA LEU A 162 4.56 17.29 0.19
C LEU A 162 4.02 16.33 1.24
N ASN A 163 4.89 15.55 1.87
CA ASN A 163 4.50 14.44 2.71
C ASN A 163 4.54 14.76 4.21
N SER A 164 3.51 14.34 4.93
CA SER A 164 3.42 14.44 6.38
C SER A 164 2.81 13.17 6.97
N ALA A 165 3.22 12.83 8.20
CA ALA A 165 2.57 11.76 8.93
C ALA A 165 1.28 12.26 9.59
N HIS A 166 0.26 11.40 9.64
CA HIS A 166 -1.08 11.72 10.14
C HIS A 166 -1.45 10.92 11.38
N HIS A 167 -0.46 10.26 12.03
CA HIS A 167 -0.75 9.28 13.04
C HIS A 167 0.23 9.33 14.21
N ASP A 168 -0.28 9.05 15.42
CA ASP A 168 0.58 8.89 16.59
C ASP A 168 1.32 7.56 16.54
N PRO A 169 2.66 7.55 16.65
CA PRO A 169 3.45 6.34 16.53
C PRO A 169 3.18 5.32 17.63
N ASP A 170 2.89 5.75 18.85
CA ASP A 170 2.60 4.82 19.95
C ASP A 170 1.25 4.13 19.74
N THR A 171 0.26 4.84 19.24
CA THR A 171 -1.03 4.28 18.85
C THR A 171 -0.86 3.26 17.72
N LEU A 172 -0.08 3.59 16.69
CA LEU A 172 0.20 2.66 15.59
C LEU A 172 0.89 1.39 16.09
N TYR A 173 1.89 1.53 16.96
CA TYR A 173 2.57 0.38 17.55
C TYR A 173 1.58 -0.55 18.26
N THR A 174 0.71 0.00 19.12
CA THR A 174 -0.29 -0.76 19.85
C THR A 174 -1.27 -1.46 18.91
N GLN A 175 -1.74 -0.76 17.87
CA GLN A 175 -2.63 -1.34 16.87
C GLN A 175 -2.00 -2.52 16.14
N LEU A 176 -0.73 -2.41 15.73
CA LEU A 176 -0.01 -3.50 15.07
C LEU A 176 0.20 -4.70 16.02
N GLU A 177 0.56 -4.46 17.27
CA GLU A 177 0.68 -5.53 18.25
C GLU A 177 -0.67 -6.24 18.50
N ASP A 178 -1.76 -5.49 18.62
CA ASP A 178 -3.12 -6.04 18.79
C ASP A 178 -3.55 -6.87 17.58
N ILE A 179 -3.27 -6.39 16.36
CA ILE A 179 -3.54 -7.14 15.13
C ILE A 179 -2.80 -8.46 15.14
N LYS A 180 -1.52 -8.47 15.48
CA LYS A 180 -0.71 -9.69 15.50
C LYS A 180 -1.19 -10.68 16.54
N ALA A 181 -1.57 -10.20 17.72
CA ALA A 181 -2.10 -11.05 18.82
C ALA A 181 -3.49 -11.59 18.52
N GLY A 182 -4.34 -10.88 17.78
CA GLY A 182 -5.72 -11.26 17.47
C GLY A 182 -5.88 -12.16 16.23
N GLY A 183 -4.81 -12.47 15.52
CA GLY A 183 -4.87 -13.27 14.30
C GLY A 183 -5.26 -14.73 14.59
N THR A 184 -6.28 -15.24 13.89
CA THR A 184 -6.80 -16.61 14.06
C THR A 184 -6.14 -17.63 13.13
N GLY A 185 -5.31 -17.18 12.18
CA GLY A 185 -4.71 -18.05 11.17
C GLY A 185 -5.64 -18.46 10.04
N GLU A 186 -6.90 -18.00 10.04
CA GLU A 186 -7.85 -18.28 8.95
C GLU A 186 -7.37 -17.64 7.64
N ILE A 187 -7.23 -18.49 6.61
CA ILE A 187 -6.72 -18.09 5.29
C ILE A 187 -7.86 -18.08 4.27
N THR A 188 -7.95 -17.01 3.50
CA THR A 188 -8.86 -16.89 2.36
C THR A 188 -8.06 -16.89 1.07
N SER A 189 -8.50 -17.67 0.08
CA SER A 189 -7.97 -17.61 -1.29
C SER A 189 -8.79 -16.62 -2.12
N VAL A 190 -8.12 -15.71 -2.81
CA VAL A 190 -8.76 -14.67 -3.63
C VAL A 190 -8.33 -14.82 -5.09
N ASP A 191 -9.33 -14.86 -5.99
CA ASP A 191 -9.10 -14.96 -7.43
C ASP A 191 -8.78 -13.57 -8.01
N VAL A 192 -7.66 -13.47 -8.73
CA VAL A 192 -7.22 -12.28 -9.48
C VAL A 192 -6.95 -12.62 -10.94
N THR A 193 -7.57 -13.68 -11.45
CA THR A 193 -7.43 -14.10 -12.84
C THR A 193 -7.84 -12.96 -13.78
N PRO A 194 -7.06 -12.66 -14.84
CA PRO A 194 -7.45 -11.64 -15.82
C PRO A 194 -8.78 -11.96 -16.48
N ALA A 195 -9.55 -10.93 -16.74
CA ALA A 195 -10.83 -11.05 -17.42
C ALA A 195 -10.65 -11.38 -18.92
#